data_e573acacc1d5ab8aa17cf7cca6ac20a4
#
_entry.id   e573acacc1d5ab8aa17cf7cca6ac20a4
#
_cell.length_a   1.000
_cell.length_b   1.000
_cell.length_c   1.000
_cell.angle_alpha   90.00
_cell.angle_beta   90.00
_cell.angle_gamma   90.00
#
_symmetry.space_group_name_H-M   'P 1'
#
loop_
_entity.id
_entity.type
_entity.pdbx_description
1 polymer ?
#
loop_
_entity_poly.entity_id
_entity_poly.type
_entity_poly.pdbx_seq_one_letter_code
_entity_poly.pdbx_strand_id
1 'polypeptide(L)'
;MRIEKIKLNDEAGLTVMLHTPTPEMASTAATKRAAVIICPGGAYEHCSERESDPPAVAFLEMGMQVLVLNYSTGMKAANKRPLCEIAETIKIVRENSERWQIDAHKIAVCGFSAGGHLAASLAVHWNDPEILKRCHVQDARLLRPDDVILAYPVITTGKYANQASIARVSGGSGENLEYWSLEKQVQAQTPPVFLWHTMNDDGVPVENSFLFVRSLHAAGIDCECHFFASGPHGMSIATAEVDAASENVHIWLRLCHNWLREQFER
;
A
#
# COMPACT_ATOMS: atom_id res chain seq x y z
N MET A 1 8.41 16.50 15.19
CA MET A 1 8.40 15.31 14.29
C MET A 1 9.73 14.58 14.44
N ARG A 2 9.74 13.25 14.50
CA ARG A 2 10.93 12.38 14.54
C ARG A 2 10.97 11.55 13.28
N ILE A 3 12.14 11.46 12.65
CA ILE A 3 12.35 10.62 11.46
C ILE A 3 13.41 9.58 11.83
N GLU A 4 13.12 8.31 11.55
CA GLU A 4 14.05 7.20 11.69
C GLU A 4 14.23 6.52 10.34
N LYS A 5 15.42 6.00 10.07
CA LYS A 5 15.68 5.15 8.89
C LYS A 5 16.08 3.77 9.37
N ILE A 6 15.40 2.75 8.87
CA ILE A 6 15.65 1.35 9.19
C ILE A 6 16.07 0.65 7.90
N LYS A 7 17.21 -0.01 7.93
CA LYS A 7 17.65 -0.89 6.85
C LYS A 7 17.01 -2.25 7.04
N LEU A 8 16.19 -2.71 6.08
CA LEU A 8 15.59 -4.03 6.09
C LEU A 8 16.56 -5.09 5.55
N ASN A 9 17.24 -4.75 4.45
CA ASN A 9 18.28 -5.57 3.83
C ASN A 9 19.19 -4.69 2.97
N ASP A 10 19.99 -5.26 2.07
CA ASP A 10 20.94 -4.50 1.25
C ASP A 10 20.28 -3.59 0.20
N GLU A 11 19.02 -3.83 -0.13
CA GLU A 11 18.29 -3.13 -1.19
C GLU A 11 17.10 -2.34 -0.66
N ALA A 12 16.49 -2.78 0.45
CA ALA A 12 15.26 -2.20 0.98
C ALA A 12 15.48 -1.47 2.30
N GLY A 13 14.76 -0.38 2.47
CA GLY A 13 14.77 0.44 3.67
C GLY A 13 13.43 1.06 3.97
N LEU A 14 13.24 1.45 5.22
CA LEU A 14 12.04 2.04 5.74
C LEU A 14 12.36 3.42 6.32
N THR A 15 11.66 4.45 5.86
CA THR A 15 11.67 5.77 6.47
C THR A 15 10.44 5.89 7.37
N VAL A 16 10.65 6.03 8.67
CA VAL A 16 9.59 6.13 9.69
C VAL A 16 9.44 7.59 10.09
N MET A 17 8.26 8.15 9.89
CA MET A 17 7.92 9.54 10.22
C MET A 17 6.89 9.56 11.34
N LEU A 18 7.30 10.04 12.51
CA LEU A 18 6.49 10.02 13.73
C LEU A 18 6.17 11.43 14.19
N HIS A 19 4.89 11.68 14.39
CA HIS A 19 4.42 12.89 15.07
C HIS A 19 3.88 12.54 16.45
N THR A 20 4.66 12.85 17.48
CA THR A 20 4.26 12.66 18.87
C THR A 20 3.90 14.02 19.47
N PRO A 21 2.62 14.29 19.76
CA PRO A 21 2.23 15.51 20.46
C PRO A 21 2.84 15.55 21.85
N THR A 22 3.26 16.75 22.27
CA THR A 22 3.67 16.98 23.65
C THR A 22 2.43 17.20 24.54
N PRO A 23 2.53 17.07 25.88
CA PRO A 23 1.43 17.38 26.80
C PRO A 23 0.87 18.80 26.64
N GLU A 24 1.69 19.76 26.20
CA GLU A 24 1.28 21.14 25.89
C GLU A 24 0.37 21.21 24.65
N MET A 25 0.61 20.32 23.66
CA MET A 25 -0.15 20.31 22.40
C MET A 25 -1.49 19.57 22.53
N ALA A 26 -1.56 18.55 23.37
CA ALA A 26 -2.78 17.77 23.54
C ALA A 26 -2.86 17.15 24.95
N SER A 27 -3.98 17.36 25.62
CA SER A 27 -4.27 16.70 26.91
C SER A 27 -4.39 15.17 26.79
N THR A 28 -4.55 14.65 25.56
CA THR A 28 -4.65 13.25 25.21
C THR A 28 -3.39 12.71 24.54
N ALA A 29 -2.22 13.27 24.83
CA ALA A 29 -0.93 12.91 24.22
C ALA A 29 -0.54 11.42 24.37
N ALA A 30 -1.25 10.67 25.21
CA ALA A 30 -1.05 9.23 25.40
C ALA A 30 -1.84 8.36 24.42
N THR A 31 -2.63 8.91 23.51
CA THR A 31 -3.38 8.11 22.54
C THR A 31 -2.48 7.60 21.42
N LYS A 32 -2.45 6.29 21.23
CA LYS A 32 -1.82 5.66 20.07
C LYS A 32 -2.53 6.10 18.80
N ARG A 33 -1.77 6.28 17.73
CA ARG A 33 -2.27 6.69 16.42
C ARG A 33 -2.36 5.51 15.47
N ALA A 34 -3.23 5.60 14.48
CA ALA A 34 -3.16 4.72 13.33
C ALA A 34 -1.85 4.94 12.55
N ALA A 35 -1.41 3.95 11.81
CA ALA A 35 -0.25 4.05 10.93
C ALA A 35 -0.61 3.73 9.48
N VAL A 36 0.11 4.35 8.55
CA VAL A 36 0.08 3.99 7.14
C VAL A 36 1.48 3.67 6.65
N ILE A 37 1.61 2.55 5.94
CA ILE A 37 2.83 2.14 5.24
C ILE A 37 2.61 2.46 3.76
N ILE A 38 3.44 3.33 3.21
CA ILE A 38 3.37 3.77 1.82
C ILE A 38 4.32 2.93 0.98
N CYS A 39 3.79 2.36 -0.11
CA CYS A 39 4.52 1.65 -1.15
C CYS A 39 4.46 2.47 -2.44
N PRO A 40 5.51 3.22 -2.80
CA PRO A 40 5.55 4.01 -4.02
C PRO A 40 5.44 3.13 -5.28
N GLY A 41 4.98 3.70 -6.38
CA GLY A 41 5.04 3.07 -7.69
C GLY A 41 6.42 3.13 -8.33
N GLY A 42 6.46 2.99 -9.67
CA GLY A 42 7.69 2.99 -10.45
C GLY A 42 7.95 1.67 -11.16
N ALA A 43 6.88 0.93 -11.49
CA ALA A 43 6.91 -0.31 -12.28
C ALA A 43 7.86 -1.39 -11.74
N TYR A 44 8.14 -1.42 -10.44
CA TYR A 44 9.19 -2.22 -9.80
C TYR A 44 10.62 -1.94 -10.34
N GLU A 45 10.82 -0.87 -11.10
CA GLU A 45 12.15 -0.43 -11.57
C GLU A 45 12.84 0.48 -10.56
N HIS A 46 12.06 1.31 -9.92
CA HIS A 46 12.47 2.24 -8.86
C HIS A 46 11.29 2.51 -7.92
N CYS A 47 11.51 3.23 -6.84
CA CYS A 47 10.47 3.80 -6.00
C CYS A 47 10.27 5.27 -6.39
N SER A 48 9.05 5.65 -6.77
CA SER A 48 8.71 6.99 -7.24
C SER A 48 8.73 8.00 -6.08
N GLU A 49 9.52 9.07 -6.21
CA GLU A 49 9.58 10.14 -5.20
C GLU A 49 8.24 10.88 -5.08
N ARG A 50 7.50 11.06 -6.18
CA ARG A 50 6.17 11.67 -6.18
C ARG A 50 5.13 10.91 -5.37
N GLU A 51 5.35 9.62 -5.16
CA GLU A 51 4.47 8.71 -4.44
C GLU A 51 5.06 8.28 -3.08
N SER A 52 6.12 8.98 -2.64
CA SER A 52 6.81 8.79 -1.35
C SER A 52 6.46 9.93 -0.38
N ASP A 53 7.19 11.02 -0.43
CA ASP A 53 7.07 12.14 0.52
C ASP A 53 5.74 12.92 0.42
N PRO A 54 5.21 13.28 -0.78
CA PRO A 54 3.96 14.03 -0.84
C PRO A 54 2.77 13.31 -0.18
N PRO A 55 2.47 12.04 -0.46
CA PRO A 55 1.41 11.33 0.28
C PRO A 55 1.79 11.10 1.76
N ALA A 56 3.07 10.97 2.10
CA ALA A 56 3.48 10.84 3.50
C ALA A 56 3.10 12.09 4.30
N VAL A 57 3.34 13.28 3.77
CA VAL A 57 2.95 14.55 4.41
C VAL A 57 1.43 14.63 4.55
N ALA A 58 0.67 14.25 3.52
CA ALA A 58 -0.80 14.27 3.57
C ALA A 58 -1.35 13.34 4.67
N PHE A 59 -0.83 12.13 4.83
CA PHE A 59 -1.27 11.21 5.90
C PHE A 59 -0.82 11.67 7.29
N LEU A 60 0.35 12.31 7.42
CA LEU A 60 0.77 12.94 8.68
C LEU A 60 -0.20 14.06 9.10
N GLU A 61 -0.67 14.87 8.14
CA GLU A 61 -1.68 15.92 8.38
C GLU A 61 -3.01 15.33 8.87
N MET A 62 -3.38 14.14 8.39
CA MET A 62 -4.54 13.39 8.88
C MET A 62 -4.35 12.81 10.30
N GLY A 63 -3.19 13.01 10.91
CA GLY A 63 -2.90 12.58 12.29
C GLY A 63 -2.37 11.14 12.39
N MET A 64 -1.98 10.52 11.30
CA MET A 64 -1.41 9.17 11.28
C MET A 64 0.11 9.19 11.54
N GLN A 65 0.68 8.07 11.97
CA GLN A 65 2.11 7.80 11.85
C GLN A 65 2.38 7.24 10.45
N VAL A 66 3.47 7.64 9.82
CA VAL A 66 3.72 7.30 8.42
C VAL A 66 5.05 6.58 8.26
N LEU A 67 5.04 5.54 7.44
CA LEU A 67 6.22 4.79 7.06
C LEU A 67 6.30 4.70 5.54
N VAL A 68 7.43 5.04 4.94
CA VAL A 68 7.65 4.89 3.50
C VAL A 68 8.59 3.72 3.28
N LEU A 69 8.11 2.71 2.56
CA LEU A 69 8.89 1.51 2.22
C LEU A 69 9.55 1.70 0.86
N ASN A 70 10.87 1.84 0.86
CA ASN A 70 11.70 1.69 -0.34
C ASN A 70 12.02 0.20 -0.49
N TYR A 71 11.22 -0.51 -1.28
CA TYR A 71 11.33 -1.95 -1.50
C TYR A 71 12.34 -2.28 -2.62
N SER A 72 12.77 -3.53 -2.69
CA SER A 72 13.69 -4.03 -3.73
C SER A 72 13.10 -3.88 -5.13
N THR A 73 13.88 -3.31 -6.05
CA THR A 73 13.47 -2.98 -7.42
C THR A 73 14.41 -3.59 -8.48
N GLY A 74 14.11 -3.39 -9.76
CA GLY A 74 14.88 -3.94 -10.86
C GLY A 74 14.87 -5.46 -10.85
N MET A 75 16.01 -6.07 -11.10
CA MET A 75 16.16 -7.53 -11.07
C MET A 75 15.92 -8.15 -9.68
N LYS A 76 15.98 -7.34 -8.62
CA LYS A 76 15.78 -7.78 -7.23
C LYS A 76 14.31 -7.74 -6.79
N ALA A 77 13.40 -7.27 -7.65
CA ALA A 77 11.95 -7.35 -7.41
C ALA A 77 11.40 -8.79 -7.51
N ALA A 78 12.15 -9.71 -8.09
CA ALA A 78 11.76 -11.10 -8.26
C ALA A 78 11.76 -11.92 -6.95
N ASN A 79 11.31 -13.17 -7.04
CA ASN A 79 11.34 -14.15 -5.94
C ASN A 79 10.58 -13.70 -4.69
N LYS A 80 9.44 -13.03 -4.86
CA LYS A 80 8.60 -12.53 -3.75
C LYS A 80 9.36 -11.59 -2.78
N ARG A 81 10.49 -11.03 -3.19
CA ARG A 81 11.34 -10.24 -2.28
C ARG A 81 10.63 -8.99 -1.77
N PRO A 82 10.04 -8.12 -2.62
CA PRO A 82 9.26 -6.97 -2.12
C PRO A 82 8.08 -7.39 -1.23
N LEU A 83 7.43 -8.52 -1.54
CA LEU A 83 6.33 -9.04 -0.72
C LEU A 83 6.80 -9.47 0.68
N CYS A 84 7.97 -10.06 0.80
CA CYS A 84 8.56 -10.32 2.12
C CYS A 84 8.92 -9.03 2.86
N GLU A 85 9.44 -8.03 2.14
CA GLU A 85 9.86 -6.74 2.71
C GLU A 85 8.67 -5.96 3.29
N ILE A 86 7.53 -5.92 2.59
CA ILE A 86 6.32 -5.27 3.12
C ILE A 86 5.71 -6.09 4.26
N ALA A 87 5.71 -7.43 4.18
CA ALA A 87 5.26 -8.28 5.26
C ALA A 87 6.10 -8.09 6.54
N GLU A 88 7.42 -8.04 6.40
CA GLU A 88 8.34 -7.75 7.50
C GLU A 88 8.12 -6.33 8.06
N THR A 89 7.79 -5.36 7.20
CA THR A 89 7.48 -3.99 7.64
C THR A 89 6.25 -3.99 8.56
N ILE A 90 5.17 -4.70 8.24
CA ILE A 90 3.99 -4.83 9.14
C ILE A 90 4.42 -5.37 10.50
N LYS A 91 5.21 -6.46 10.51
CA LYS A 91 5.73 -7.07 11.74
C LYS A 91 6.54 -6.05 12.56
N ILE A 92 7.48 -5.34 11.93
CA ILE A 92 8.30 -4.31 12.58
C ILE A 92 7.41 -3.21 13.19
N VAL A 93 6.36 -2.77 12.50
CA VAL A 93 5.42 -1.76 13.02
C VAL A 93 4.72 -2.29 14.27
N ARG A 94 4.21 -3.52 14.26
CA ARG A 94 3.55 -4.13 15.41
C ARG A 94 4.50 -4.31 16.59
N GLU A 95 5.72 -4.77 16.37
CA GLU A 95 6.76 -4.96 17.39
C GLU A 95 7.22 -3.63 18.02
N ASN A 96 7.18 -2.52 17.27
CA ASN A 96 7.56 -1.19 17.74
C ASN A 96 6.36 -0.29 18.10
N SER A 97 5.15 -0.82 18.14
CA SER A 97 3.91 -0.07 18.31
C SER A 97 3.91 0.83 19.56
N GLU A 98 4.40 0.33 20.70
CA GLU A 98 4.54 1.11 21.93
C GLU A 98 5.54 2.26 21.77
N ARG A 99 6.72 1.97 21.25
CA ARG A 99 7.80 2.95 21.06
C ARG A 99 7.42 4.06 20.09
N TRP A 100 6.63 3.72 19.06
CA TRP A 100 6.19 4.65 18.01
C TRP A 100 4.82 5.25 18.27
N GLN A 101 4.18 4.89 19.38
CA GLN A 101 2.82 5.31 19.71
C GLN A 101 1.82 5.00 18.59
N ILE A 102 1.94 3.79 18.04
CA ILE A 102 1.04 3.25 17.02
C ILE A 102 0.06 2.27 17.68
N ASP A 103 -1.20 2.32 17.26
CA ASP A 103 -2.17 1.26 17.55
C ASP A 103 -1.87 0.08 16.62
N ALA A 104 -1.46 -1.04 17.21
CA ALA A 104 -1.07 -2.24 16.47
C ALA A 104 -2.22 -2.90 15.68
N HIS A 105 -3.46 -2.45 15.88
CA HIS A 105 -4.67 -2.90 15.19
C HIS A 105 -5.23 -1.87 14.21
N LYS A 106 -4.47 -0.79 13.90
CA LYS A 106 -4.85 0.28 13.00
C LYS A 106 -3.70 0.60 12.03
N ILE A 107 -3.29 -0.42 11.27
CA ILE A 107 -2.17 -0.33 10.33
C ILE A 107 -2.70 -0.53 8.91
N ALA A 108 -2.75 0.56 8.15
CA ALA A 108 -3.09 0.54 6.73
C ALA A 108 -1.83 0.43 5.86
N VAL A 109 -1.98 -0.19 4.69
CA VAL A 109 -0.97 -0.16 3.63
C VAL A 109 -1.51 0.61 2.45
N CYS A 110 -0.78 1.63 2.00
CA CYS A 110 -1.13 2.45 0.85
C CYS A 110 -0.15 2.20 -0.29
N GLY A 111 -0.64 1.76 -1.44
CA GLY A 111 0.20 1.50 -2.61
C GLY A 111 -0.26 2.22 -3.86
N PHE A 112 0.71 2.73 -4.63
CA PHE A 112 0.52 3.47 -5.88
C PHE A 112 1.04 2.64 -7.05
N SER A 113 0.27 2.46 -8.14
CA SER A 113 0.73 1.79 -9.36
C SER A 113 1.31 0.39 -9.09
N ALA A 114 2.59 0.16 -9.34
CA ALA A 114 3.31 -1.07 -8.98
C ALA A 114 3.39 -1.27 -7.46
N GLY A 115 3.51 -0.20 -6.67
CA GLY A 115 3.37 -0.25 -5.21
C GLY A 115 1.95 -0.63 -4.77
N GLY A 116 0.93 -0.29 -5.58
CA GLY A 116 -0.44 -0.78 -5.44
C GLY A 116 -0.53 -2.30 -5.66
N HIS A 117 0.21 -2.82 -6.64
CA HIS A 117 0.36 -4.28 -6.80
C HIS A 117 1.02 -4.91 -5.57
N LEU A 118 2.06 -4.29 -5.02
CA LEU A 118 2.72 -4.80 -3.82
C LEU A 118 1.78 -4.80 -2.60
N ALA A 119 1.05 -3.72 -2.37
CA ALA A 119 0.06 -3.61 -1.29
C ALA A 119 -1.07 -4.64 -1.45
N ALA A 120 -1.62 -4.79 -2.66
CA ALA A 120 -2.63 -5.79 -2.97
C ALA A 120 -2.08 -7.23 -2.87
N SER A 121 -0.79 -7.45 -3.24
CA SER A 121 -0.14 -8.76 -3.04
C SER A 121 -0.09 -9.14 -1.56
N LEU A 122 0.26 -8.21 -0.69
CA LEU A 122 0.21 -8.48 0.76
C LEU A 122 -1.23 -8.75 1.20
N ALA A 123 -2.21 -7.98 0.73
CA ALA A 123 -3.62 -8.17 1.10
C ALA A 123 -4.15 -9.58 0.81
N VAL A 124 -3.69 -10.22 -0.28
CA VAL A 124 -4.18 -11.54 -0.68
C VAL A 124 -3.23 -12.70 -0.29
N HIS A 125 -1.97 -12.41 0.05
CA HIS A 125 -0.94 -13.42 0.34
C HIS A 125 -0.33 -13.31 1.75
N TRP A 126 -0.90 -12.52 2.66
CA TRP A 126 -0.36 -12.34 4.02
C TRP A 126 -0.19 -13.65 4.80
N ASN A 127 -0.94 -14.69 4.46
CA ASN A 127 -0.92 -16.03 5.06
C ASN A 127 -0.20 -17.08 4.21
N ASP A 128 0.52 -16.69 3.13
CA ASP A 128 1.30 -17.60 2.31
C ASP A 128 2.39 -18.28 3.17
N PRO A 129 2.44 -19.64 3.23
CA PRO A 129 3.40 -20.37 4.04
C PRO A 129 4.87 -20.04 3.75
N GLU A 130 5.21 -19.71 2.49
CA GLU A 130 6.56 -19.29 2.12
C GLU A 130 6.90 -17.93 2.73
N ILE A 131 5.97 -16.97 2.68
CA ILE A 131 6.15 -15.64 3.26
C ILE A 131 6.30 -15.76 4.78
N LEU A 132 5.43 -16.52 5.45
CA LEU A 132 5.52 -16.76 6.89
C LEU A 132 6.89 -17.33 7.29
N LYS A 133 7.36 -18.33 6.53
CA LYS A 133 8.66 -18.96 6.76
C LYS A 133 9.81 -17.96 6.61
N ARG A 134 9.78 -17.14 5.55
CA ARG A 134 10.83 -16.15 5.26
C ARG A 134 10.86 -14.99 6.25
N CYS A 135 9.68 -14.59 6.77
CA CYS A 135 9.55 -13.57 7.82
C CYS A 135 9.71 -14.14 9.24
N HIS A 136 9.97 -15.46 9.38
CA HIS A 136 10.10 -16.13 10.68
C HIS A 136 8.88 -15.92 11.60
N VAL A 137 7.67 -16.02 11.04
CA VAL A 137 6.40 -15.80 11.75
C VAL A 137 5.58 -17.09 11.77
N GLN A 138 5.02 -17.41 12.92
CA GLN A 138 4.10 -18.56 13.09
C GLN A 138 2.63 -18.12 13.04
N ASP A 139 2.29 -16.98 13.63
CA ASP A 139 0.94 -16.41 13.57
C ASP A 139 0.83 -15.47 12.37
N ALA A 140 0.18 -15.94 11.31
CA ALA A 140 0.01 -15.18 10.07
C ALA A 140 -0.65 -13.81 10.28
N ARG A 141 -1.48 -13.65 11.33
CA ARG A 141 -2.15 -12.36 11.62
C ARG A 141 -1.18 -11.21 11.88
N LEU A 142 0.05 -11.54 12.29
CA LEU A 142 1.11 -10.53 12.47
C LEU A 142 1.54 -9.86 11.18
N LEU A 143 1.31 -10.50 10.03
CA LEU A 143 1.65 -9.96 8.70
C LEU A 143 0.44 -9.36 7.96
N ARG A 144 -0.78 -9.57 8.47
CA ARG A 144 -2.00 -9.07 7.83
C ARG A 144 -2.14 -7.56 8.06
N PRO A 145 -2.24 -6.71 7.02
CA PRO A 145 -2.64 -5.33 7.22
C PRO A 145 -4.08 -5.25 7.70
N ASP A 146 -4.41 -4.21 8.47
CA ASP A 146 -5.79 -4.03 8.93
C ASP A 146 -6.65 -3.48 7.79
N ASP A 147 -6.11 -2.55 6.99
CA ASP A 147 -6.75 -1.95 5.81
C ASP A 147 -5.77 -1.77 4.66
N VAL A 148 -6.27 -1.66 3.42
CA VAL A 148 -5.46 -1.47 2.22
C VAL A 148 -6.00 -0.33 1.36
N ILE A 149 -5.12 0.56 0.94
CA ILE A 149 -5.41 1.70 0.07
C ILE A 149 -4.68 1.51 -1.25
N LEU A 150 -5.41 1.52 -2.35
CA LEU A 150 -4.88 1.26 -3.69
C LEU A 150 -5.15 2.45 -4.62
N ALA A 151 -4.10 3.08 -5.08
CA ALA A 151 -4.16 4.17 -6.05
C ALA A 151 -3.72 3.66 -7.43
N TYR A 152 -4.64 3.64 -8.39
CA TYR A 152 -4.40 3.17 -9.78
C TYR A 152 -3.51 1.91 -9.85
N PRO A 153 -3.88 0.83 -9.13
CA PRO A 153 -2.99 -0.31 -8.92
C PRO A 153 -2.82 -1.16 -10.18
N VAL A 154 -1.60 -1.70 -10.38
CA VAL A 154 -1.42 -2.89 -11.19
C VAL A 154 -2.03 -4.08 -10.43
N ILE A 155 -2.76 -4.96 -11.12
CA ILE A 155 -3.47 -6.10 -10.49
C ILE A 155 -3.31 -7.38 -11.29
N THR A 156 -3.64 -7.35 -12.59
CA THR A 156 -3.74 -8.57 -13.41
C THR A 156 -2.47 -8.87 -14.21
N THR A 157 -2.20 -10.14 -14.43
CA THR A 157 -1.20 -10.63 -15.37
C THR A 157 -1.81 -10.98 -16.74
N GLY A 158 -3.13 -10.78 -16.89
CA GLY A 158 -3.87 -11.11 -18.12
C GLY A 158 -3.81 -10.02 -19.18
N LYS A 159 -4.90 -9.87 -19.93
CA LYS A 159 -5.01 -8.96 -21.08
C LYS A 159 -4.64 -7.49 -20.77
N TYR A 160 -4.93 -7.04 -19.58
CA TYR A 160 -4.72 -5.64 -19.15
C TYR A 160 -3.48 -5.45 -18.28
N ALA A 161 -2.55 -6.43 -18.32
CA ALA A 161 -1.34 -6.38 -17.52
C ALA A 161 -0.45 -5.19 -17.86
N ASN A 162 0.08 -4.51 -16.84
CA ASN A 162 1.26 -3.67 -17.02
C ASN A 162 2.48 -4.57 -17.14
N GLN A 163 2.90 -4.84 -18.38
CA GLN A 163 3.92 -5.84 -18.72
C GLN A 163 5.26 -5.57 -18.01
N ALA A 164 5.64 -4.29 -17.87
CA ALA A 164 6.89 -3.92 -17.23
C ALA A 164 6.91 -4.32 -15.75
N SER A 165 5.85 -4.05 -15.01
CA SER A 165 5.72 -4.41 -13.59
C SER A 165 5.69 -5.93 -13.41
N ILE A 166 4.86 -6.62 -14.21
CA ILE A 166 4.69 -8.08 -14.10
C ILE A 166 5.97 -8.82 -14.44
N ALA A 167 6.67 -8.43 -15.50
CA ALA A 167 7.95 -9.06 -15.87
C ALA A 167 8.99 -8.99 -14.73
N ARG A 168 9.05 -7.86 -14.01
CA ARG A 168 10.01 -7.71 -12.89
C ARG A 168 9.61 -8.53 -11.67
N VAL A 169 8.37 -8.45 -11.23
CA VAL A 169 7.94 -9.15 -10.02
C VAL A 169 7.90 -10.66 -10.19
N SER A 170 7.60 -11.16 -11.41
CA SER A 170 7.62 -12.59 -11.73
C SER A 170 9.01 -13.14 -12.06
N GLY A 171 10.03 -12.27 -12.18
CA GLY A 171 11.39 -12.68 -12.57
C GLY A 171 11.56 -12.97 -14.06
N GLY A 172 10.63 -12.54 -14.91
CA GLY A 172 10.71 -12.66 -16.38
C GLY A 172 10.54 -14.06 -16.94
N SER A 173 10.42 -15.10 -16.11
CA SER A 173 10.33 -16.50 -16.56
C SER A 173 8.93 -16.89 -17.05
N GLY A 174 7.93 -16.05 -16.84
CA GLY A 174 6.52 -16.38 -17.07
C GLY A 174 5.96 -17.45 -16.12
N GLU A 175 6.78 -17.95 -15.20
CA GLU A 175 6.36 -18.87 -14.15
C GLU A 175 5.56 -18.14 -13.07
N ASN A 176 4.56 -18.81 -12.49
CA ASN A 176 3.73 -18.30 -11.42
C ASN A 176 2.95 -17.01 -11.75
N LEU A 177 2.67 -16.70 -13.02
CA LEU A 177 1.87 -15.54 -13.39
C LEU A 177 0.50 -15.53 -12.71
N GLU A 178 -0.07 -16.71 -12.45
CA GLU A 178 -1.35 -16.80 -11.73
C GLU A 178 -1.26 -16.31 -10.28
N TYR A 179 -0.15 -16.58 -9.61
CA TYR A 179 0.13 -16.05 -8.26
C TYR A 179 0.13 -14.52 -8.22
N TRP A 180 0.64 -13.88 -9.28
CA TRP A 180 0.72 -12.43 -9.42
C TRP A 180 -0.52 -11.79 -10.06
N SER A 181 -1.54 -12.58 -10.43
CA SER A 181 -2.85 -12.11 -10.91
C SER A 181 -3.79 -11.98 -9.72
N LEU A 182 -3.73 -10.84 -9.04
CA LEU A 182 -4.23 -10.66 -7.67
C LEU A 182 -5.75 -10.73 -7.59
N GLU A 183 -6.46 -10.42 -8.67
CA GLU A 183 -7.91 -10.60 -8.77
C GLU A 183 -8.34 -12.07 -8.62
N LYS A 184 -7.41 -13.02 -8.86
CA LYS A 184 -7.67 -14.46 -8.70
C LYS A 184 -7.30 -14.98 -7.31
N GLN A 185 -6.62 -14.16 -6.50
CA GLN A 185 -6.08 -14.54 -5.20
C GLN A 185 -6.92 -14.01 -4.02
N VAL A 186 -7.98 -13.25 -4.30
CA VAL A 186 -8.87 -12.72 -3.27
C VAL A 186 -9.54 -13.85 -2.48
N GLN A 187 -9.49 -13.75 -1.15
CA GLN A 187 -10.01 -14.73 -0.20
C GLN A 187 -10.95 -14.04 0.80
N ALA A 188 -11.74 -14.81 1.54
CA ALA A 188 -12.64 -14.29 2.57
C ALA A 188 -11.93 -13.52 3.71
N GLN A 189 -10.62 -13.75 3.90
CA GLN A 189 -9.81 -13.07 4.92
C GLN A 189 -8.99 -11.90 4.35
N THR A 190 -9.16 -11.54 3.07
CA THR A 190 -8.58 -10.33 2.49
C THR A 190 -9.04 -9.11 3.29
N PRO A 191 -8.15 -8.17 3.67
CA PRO A 191 -8.54 -6.96 4.40
C PRO A 191 -9.52 -6.08 3.61
N PRO A 192 -10.24 -5.15 4.29
CA PRO A 192 -10.98 -4.09 3.63
C PRO A 192 -10.10 -3.26 2.70
N VAL A 193 -10.69 -2.77 1.60
CA VAL A 193 -9.95 -2.05 0.55
C VAL A 193 -10.62 -0.73 0.22
N PHE A 194 -9.83 0.36 0.24
CA PHE A 194 -10.13 1.61 -0.45
C PHE A 194 -9.38 1.63 -1.79
N LEU A 195 -10.06 1.90 -2.89
CA LEU A 195 -9.44 1.91 -4.21
C LEU A 195 -9.89 3.12 -5.02
N TRP A 196 -8.95 3.74 -5.75
CA TRP A 196 -9.32 4.73 -6.75
C TRP A 196 -8.50 4.61 -8.04
N HIS A 197 -9.09 5.05 -9.16
CA HIS A 197 -8.47 5.03 -10.48
C HIS A 197 -9.09 6.12 -11.38
N THR A 198 -8.40 6.51 -12.45
CA THR A 198 -8.95 7.35 -13.51
C THR A 198 -9.35 6.51 -14.73
N MET A 199 -10.46 6.87 -15.39
CA MET A 199 -11.01 6.06 -16.48
C MET A 199 -10.15 6.02 -17.74
N ASN A 200 -9.30 7.04 -17.93
CA ASN A 200 -8.42 7.17 -19.09
C ASN A 200 -6.94 7.08 -18.73
N ASP A 201 -6.61 6.37 -17.64
CA ASP A 201 -5.23 6.07 -17.25
C ASP A 201 -4.48 5.42 -18.43
N ASP A 202 -3.37 6.02 -18.84
CA ASP A 202 -2.57 5.64 -20.01
C ASP A 202 -1.41 4.70 -19.69
N GLY A 203 -1.12 4.48 -18.39
CA GLY A 203 -0.05 3.61 -17.91
C GLY A 203 -0.53 2.24 -17.38
N VAL A 204 -1.64 2.27 -16.64
CA VAL A 204 -2.28 1.06 -16.09
C VAL A 204 -3.77 1.09 -16.46
N PRO A 205 -4.24 0.21 -17.35
CA PRO A 205 -5.64 0.17 -17.75
C PRO A 205 -6.57 0.01 -16.53
N VAL A 206 -7.62 0.84 -16.47
CA VAL A 206 -8.60 0.88 -15.36
C VAL A 206 -9.26 -0.48 -15.10
N GLU A 207 -9.25 -1.36 -16.08
CA GLU A 207 -9.73 -2.74 -15.96
C GLU A 207 -8.98 -3.54 -14.87
N ASN A 208 -7.74 -3.19 -14.52
CA ASN A 208 -7.07 -3.74 -13.35
C ASN A 208 -7.93 -3.57 -12.09
N SER A 209 -8.39 -2.34 -11.86
CA SER A 209 -9.25 -2.01 -10.74
C SER A 209 -10.63 -2.68 -10.83
N PHE A 210 -11.25 -2.71 -12.02
CA PHE A 210 -12.55 -3.38 -12.18
C PHE A 210 -12.47 -4.87 -11.88
N LEU A 211 -11.41 -5.54 -12.31
CA LEU A 211 -11.20 -6.96 -12.03
C LEU A 211 -11.06 -7.22 -10.53
N PHE A 212 -10.28 -6.38 -9.84
CA PHE A 212 -10.06 -6.54 -8.41
C PHE A 212 -11.32 -6.27 -7.59
N VAL A 213 -12.01 -5.15 -7.83
CA VAL A 213 -13.27 -4.78 -7.16
C VAL A 213 -14.32 -5.86 -7.35
N ARG A 214 -14.45 -6.43 -8.56
CA ARG A 214 -15.36 -7.55 -8.82
C ARG A 214 -15.04 -8.76 -7.94
N SER A 215 -13.76 -9.09 -7.78
CA SER A 215 -13.33 -10.25 -6.97
C SER A 215 -13.53 -9.98 -5.48
N LEU A 216 -13.24 -8.76 -4.99
CA LEU A 216 -13.52 -8.33 -3.62
C LEU A 216 -15.02 -8.43 -3.31
N HIS A 217 -15.88 -7.90 -4.19
CA HIS A 217 -17.33 -7.98 -4.04
C HIS A 217 -17.83 -9.43 -4.02
N ALA A 218 -17.34 -10.28 -4.92
CA ALA A 218 -17.71 -11.70 -4.96
C ALA A 218 -17.29 -12.47 -3.70
N ALA A 219 -16.20 -12.06 -3.04
CA ALA A 219 -15.73 -12.63 -1.78
C ALA A 219 -16.38 -12.01 -0.53
N GLY A 220 -17.26 -11.01 -0.69
CA GLY A 220 -17.91 -10.31 0.42
C GLY A 220 -16.97 -9.40 1.22
N ILE A 221 -15.88 -8.92 0.60
CA ILE A 221 -14.93 -8.00 1.23
C ILE A 221 -15.46 -6.57 1.14
N ASP A 222 -15.38 -5.84 2.26
CA ASP A 222 -15.71 -4.42 2.32
C ASP A 222 -14.76 -3.62 1.41
N CYS A 223 -15.32 -2.91 0.43
CA CYS A 223 -14.55 -2.18 -0.56
C CYS A 223 -15.23 -0.87 -0.91
N GLU A 224 -14.54 0.25 -0.64
CA GLU A 224 -14.91 1.56 -1.17
C GLU A 224 -14.08 1.85 -2.42
N CYS A 225 -14.73 2.20 -3.55
CA CYS A 225 -14.03 2.47 -4.79
C CYS A 225 -14.52 3.73 -5.49
N HIS A 226 -13.55 4.50 -6.06
CA HIS A 226 -13.80 5.75 -6.75
C HIS A 226 -13.15 5.74 -8.14
N PHE A 227 -13.95 6.02 -9.17
CA PHE A 227 -13.48 6.12 -10.54
C PHE A 227 -13.67 7.55 -11.04
N PHE A 228 -12.55 8.25 -11.26
CA PHE A 228 -12.57 9.62 -11.77
C PHE A 228 -12.56 9.61 -13.30
N ALA A 229 -13.30 10.54 -13.91
CA ALA A 229 -13.50 10.56 -15.36
C ALA A 229 -12.21 10.72 -16.16
N SER A 230 -11.22 11.45 -15.64
CA SER A 230 -9.97 11.73 -16.36
C SER A 230 -8.81 12.03 -15.44
N GLY A 231 -7.62 11.67 -15.90
CA GLY A 231 -6.32 11.93 -15.29
C GLY A 231 -5.27 10.98 -15.86
N PRO A 232 -4.03 11.42 -16.07
CA PRO A 232 -2.93 10.56 -16.51
C PRO A 232 -2.55 9.56 -15.41
N HIS A 233 -1.72 8.58 -15.76
CA HIS A 233 -1.14 7.68 -14.76
C HIS A 233 -0.22 8.42 -13.77
N GLY A 234 -0.15 7.94 -12.52
CA GLY A 234 0.83 8.43 -11.54
C GLY A 234 0.49 9.78 -10.91
N MET A 235 -0.78 10.08 -10.70
CA MET A 235 -1.24 11.35 -10.12
C MET A 235 -0.92 11.54 -8.64
N SER A 236 -0.55 10.50 -7.89
CA SER A 236 -0.22 10.59 -6.47
C SER A 236 -1.32 11.33 -5.67
N ILE A 237 -1.00 12.46 -5.04
CA ILE A 237 -1.95 13.31 -4.32
C ILE A 237 -2.71 14.29 -5.22
N ALA A 238 -2.48 14.27 -6.53
CA ALA A 238 -3.14 15.10 -7.55
C ALA A 238 -3.03 16.61 -7.29
N THR A 239 -1.84 17.09 -6.92
CA THR A 239 -1.52 18.51 -6.70
C THR A 239 -0.44 19.00 -7.66
N ALA A 240 -0.19 20.30 -7.68
CA ALA A 240 0.92 20.91 -8.44
C ALA A 240 2.30 20.43 -7.97
N GLU A 241 2.45 20.03 -6.70
CA GLU A 241 3.69 19.50 -6.15
C GLU A 241 4.16 18.23 -6.88
N VAL A 242 3.21 17.42 -7.34
CA VAL A 242 3.47 16.17 -8.08
C VAL A 242 3.26 16.32 -9.59
N ASP A 243 3.20 17.54 -10.09
CA ASP A 243 2.96 17.87 -11.51
C ASP A 243 1.71 17.20 -12.11
N ALA A 244 0.65 17.08 -11.30
CA ALA A 244 -0.59 16.39 -11.67
C ALA A 244 -1.83 17.05 -11.05
N ALA A 245 -1.88 18.39 -11.01
CA ALA A 245 -2.95 19.12 -10.33
C ALA A 245 -4.33 18.79 -10.91
N SER A 246 -5.21 18.29 -10.04
CA SER A 246 -6.62 18.03 -10.34
C SER A 246 -7.45 18.05 -9.06
N GLU A 247 -8.25 19.09 -8.86
CA GLU A 247 -9.13 19.17 -7.68
C GLU A 247 -10.12 17.99 -7.60
N ASN A 248 -10.63 17.57 -8.78
CA ASN A 248 -11.58 16.44 -8.85
C ASN A 248 -10.96 15.12 -8.43
N VAL A 249 -9.66 14.90 -8.66
CA VAL A 249 -8.97 13.68 -8.23
C VAL A 249 -8.44 13.84 -6.82
N HIS A 250 -7.90 15.01 -6.46
CA HIS A 250 -7.34 15.29 -5.13
C HIS A 250 -8.30 14.95 -3.98
N ILE A 251 -9.59 15.05 -4.21
CA ILE A 251 -10.64 14.69 -3.21
C ILE A 251 -10.49 13.26 -2.66
N TRP A 252 -9.78 12.36 -3.37
CA TRP A 252 -9.58 10.99 -2.93
C TRP A 252 -8.95 10.90 -1.54
N LEU A 253 -8.05 11.83 -1.18
CA LEU A 253 -7.43 11.89 0.14
C LEU A 253 -8.47 12.07 1.25
N ARG A 254 -9.42 12.97 1.05
CA ARG A 254 -10.50 13.21 2.01
C ARG A 254 -11.46 12.02 2.10
N LEU A 255 -11.79 11.40 0.96
CA LEU A 255 -12.63 10.19 0.92
C LEU A 255 -11.94 9.05 1.65
N CYS A 256 -10.66 8.82 1.38
CA CYS A 256 -9.84 7.82 2.05
C CYS A 256 -9.75 8.06 3.57
N HIS A 257 -9.54 9.31 4.00
CA HIS A 257 -9.49 9.65 5.41
C HIS A 257 -10.82 9.34 6.13
N ASN A 258 -11.95 9.69 5.53
CA ASN A 258 -13.27 9.39 6.10
C ASN A 258 -13.48 7.87 6.20
N TRP A 259 -13.17 7.14 5.14
CA TRP A 259 -13.26 5.67 5.12
C TRP A 259 -12.37 5.03 6.21
N LEU A 260 -11.10 5.43 6.33
CA LEU A 260 -10.20 4.92 7.37
C LEU A 260 -10.73 5.16 8.78
N ARG A 261 -11.33 6.33 9.03
CA ARG A 261 -11.94 6.61 10.33
C ARG A 261 -13.07 5.64 10.64
N GLU A 262 -13.94 5.36 9.68
CA GLU A 262 -15.02 4.39 9.84
C GLU A 262 -14.50 2.97 10.06
N GLN A 263 -13.43 2.56 9.35
CA GLN A 263 -12.80 1.25 9.54
C GLN A 263 -12.19 1.11 10.95
N PHE A 264 -11.49 2.13 11.40
CA PHE A 264 -10.80 2.11 12.70
C PHE A 264 -11.71 2.31 13.92
N GLU A 265 -12.97 2.68 13.72
CA GLU A 265 -13.99 2.80 14.76
C GLU A 265 -14.82 1.51 14.96
N ARG A 266 -14.72 0.56 14.02
CA ARG A 266 -15.36 -0.78 14.08
C ARG A 266 -14.60 -1.73 15.00
#